data_a43980a475218d0e2b63744b9d7a2fd1
#
_entry.id   a43980a475218d0e2b63744b9d7a2fd1
#
_cell.length_a   1.000
_cell.length_b   1.000
_cell.length_c   1.000
_cell.angle_alpha   90.00
_cell.angle_beta   90.00
_cell.angle_gamma   90.00
#
_symmetry.space_group_name_H-M   'P 1'
#
loop_
_entity.id
_entity.type
_entity.pdbx_description
1 polymer ?
#
loop_
_entity_poly.entity_id
_entity_poly.type
_entity_poly.pdbx_seq_one_letter_code
_entity_poly.pdbx_strand_id
1 'polypeptide(L)'
;MSQNTRPLMGPKNAIIIGCNILSSSIASSLVEQGDKVYVLDPDDRAFDWLEEAKVESQRIVPIVGDGSSRKDLERANASDTDVLLALSEDDIHNAFVAQIARHIYQTRIVACRIDDRKLQKMYTSIGVHAINTADISSELFLDTAGS
;
A
#
# COMPACT_ATOMS: atom_id res chain seq x y z
N MET A 1 -14.04 -13.58 -11.55
CA MET A 1 -13.34 -12.90 -12.65
C MET A 1 -13.20 -11.42 -12.33
N SER A 2 -12.07 -10.87 -12.62
CA SER A 2 -11.88 -9.44 -12.42
C SER A 2 -12.75 -8.64 -13.38
N GLN A 3 -13.40 -7.62 -12.87
CA GLN A 3 -14.20 -6.71 -13.68
C GLN A 3 -13.35 -5.70 -14.43
N ASN A 4 -12.13 -5.48 -13.96
CA ASN A 4 -11.24 -4.51 -14.54
C ASN A 4 -10.20 -5.20 -15.44
N THR A 5 -10.44 -5.16 -16.75
CA THR A 5 -9.54 -5.72 -17.75
C THR A 5 -8.63 -4.67 -18.37
N ARG A 6 -8.76 -3.40 -17.94
CA ARG A 6 -7.95 -2.31 -18.44
C ARG A 6 -6.46 -2.58 -18.19
N PRO A 7 -5.58 -2.38 -19.18
CA PRO A 7 -4.13 -2.48 -18.96
C PRO A 7 -3.66 -1.46 -17.94
N LEU A 8 -2.71 -1.85 -17.08
CA LEU A 8 -2.11 -0.94 -16.10
C LEU A 8 -0.92 -0.18 -16.71
N MET A 9 -1.13 0.33 -17.92
CA MET A 9 -0.17 1.20 -18.59
C MET A 9 -0.67 2.62 -18.50
N GLY A 10 0.26 3.55 -18.28
CA GLY A 10 -0.10 4.95 -18.10
C GLY A 10 -0.53 5.25 -16.66
N PRO A 11 -1.05 6.46 -16.42
CA PRO A 11 -1.39 6.94 -15.08
C PRO A 11 -2.42 6.07 -14.37
N LYS A 12 -2.17 5.83 -13.08
CA LYS A 12 -3.04 5.03 -12.20
C LYS A 12 -3.41 5.83 -10.98
N ASN A 13 -4.44 5.36 -10.28
CA ASN A 13 -4.75 5.80 -8.91
C ASN A 13 -4.33 4.70 -7.95
N ALA A 14 -3.62 5.08 -6.89
CA ALA A 14 -3.16 4.15 -5.88
C ALA A 14 -3.56 4.63 -4.50
N ILE A 15 -3.82 3.68 -3.60
CA ILE A 15 -4.01 3.92 -2.18
C ILE A 15 -2.89 3.21 -1.42
N ILE A 16 -2.27 3.90 -0.49
CA ILE A 16 -1.31 3.33 0.44
C ILE A 16 -1.89 3.47 1.85
N ILE A 17 -1.94 2.38 2.59
CA ILE A 17 -2.39 2.36 3.98
C ILE A 17 -1.19 2.29 4.89
N GLY A 18 -1.07 3.26 5.79
CA GLY A 18 0.06 3.41 6.68
C GLY A 18 1.16 4.27 6.08
N CYS A 19 1.49 5.37 6.75
CA CYS A 19 2.52 6.30 6.30
C CYS A 19 3.79 6.14 7.14
N ASN A 20 4.87 5.77 6.50
CA ASN A 20 6.18 5.56 7.10
C ASN A 20 7.26 5.77 6.03
N ILE A 21 8.51 5.47 6.34
CA ILE A 21 9.61 5.64 5.38
C ILE A 21 9.37 4.83 4.10
N LEU A 22 8.96 3.58 4.26
CA LEU A 22 8.68 2.70 3.10
C LEU A 22 7.56 3.28 2.24
N SER A 23 6.44 3.64 2.87
CA SER A 23 5.28 4.20 2.18
C SER A 23 5.62 5.48 1.42
N SER A 24 6.38 6.37 2.05
CA SER A 24 6.74 7.64 1.43
C SER A 24 7.63 7.44 0.21
N SER A 25 8.55 6.49 0.27
CA SER A 25 9.42 6.16 -0.85
C SER A 25 8.61 5.60 -2.02
N ILE A 26 7.69 4.69 -1.73
CA ILE A 26 6.83 4.09 -2.76
C ILE A 26 5.90 5.14 -3.35
N ALA A 27 5.29 5.98 -2.51
CA ALA A 27 4.40 7.03 -2.97
C ALA A 27 5.10 7.99 -3.93
N SER A 28 6.30 8.43 -3.57
CA SER A 28 7.09 9.33 -4.43
C SER A 28 7.43 8.69 -5.78
N SER A 29 7.80 7.42 -5.77
CA SER A 29 8.11 6.69 -7.01
C SER A 29 6.90 6.54 -7.91
N LEU A 30 5.73 6.24 -7.32
CA LEU A 30 4.50 6.13 -8.09
C LEU A 30 4.11 7.47 -8.73
N VAL A 31 4.25 8.57 -7.99
CA VAL A 31 3.98 9.91 -8.53
C VAL A 31 4.94 10.25 -9.67
N GLU A 32 6.21 9.88 -9.56
CA GLU A 32 7.18 10.10 -10.63
C GLU A 32 6.83 9.31 -11.88
N GLN A 33 6.12 8.19 -11.75
CA GLN A 33 5.59 7.42 -12.87
C GLN A 33 4.30 7.99 -13.46
N GLY A 34 3.79 9.09 -12.88
CA GLY A 34 2.57 9.72 -13.33
C GLY A 34 1.30 9.36 -12.57
N ASP A 35 1.42 8.54 -11.54
CA ASP A 35 0.27 8.09 -10.75
C ASP A 35 -0.17 9.14 -9.73
N LYS A 36 -1.43 9.06 -9.29
CA LYS A 36 -1.94 9.80 -8.15
C LYS A 36 -2.07 8.86 -6.97
N VAL A 37 -1.61 9.29 -5.80
CA VAL A 37 -1.51 8.44 -4.63
C VAL A 37 -2.24 9.06 -3.43
N TYR A 38 -3.16 8.31 -2.85
CA TYR A 38 -3.78 8.63 -1.57
C TYR A 38 -3.04 7.86 -0.49
N VAL A 39 -2.68 8.52 0.61
CA VAL A 39 -2.00 7.88 1.73
C VAL A 39 -2.84 8.06 2.98
N LEU A 40 -3.27 6.96 3.59
CA LEU A 40 -4.08 6.97 4.80
C LEU A 40 -3.23 6.61 6.01
N ASP A 41 -3.36 7.39 7.07
CA ASP A 41 -2.80 7.06 8.37
C ASP A 41 -3.65 7.71 9.45
N PRO A 42 -3.91 7.02 10.58
CA PRO A 42 -4.68 7.63 11.67
C PRO A 42 -3.93 8.75 12.40
N ASP A 43 -2.60 8.80 12.28
CA ASP A 43 -1.77 9.83 12.91
C ASP A 43 -1.29 10.82 11.84
N ASP A 44 -1.78 12.05 11.89
CA ASP A 44 -1.43 13.08 10.91
C ASP A 44 0.06 13.44 10.93
N ARG A 45 0.75 13.21 12.05
CA ARG A 45 2.18 13.47 12.14
C ARG A 45 3.01 12.52 11.25
N ALA A 46 2.44 11.38 10.91
CA ALA A 46 3.10 10.43 10.01
C ALA A 46 3.29 11.04 8.61
N PHE A 47 2.45 11.97 8.21
CA PHE A 47 2.54 12.59 6.89
C PHE A 47 3.78 13.48 6.72
N ASP A 48 4.51 13.76 7.78
CA ASP A 48 5.80 14.45 7.69
C ASP A 48 6.84 13.65 6.90
N TRP A 49 6.65 12.33 6.75
CA TRP A 49 7.49 11.51 5.90
C TRP A 49 7.28 11.78 4.40
N LEU A 50 6.15 12.34 4.01
CA LEU A 50 5.81 12.54 2.61
C LEU A 50 6.57 13.72 2.01
N GLU A 51 6.90 13.60 0.73
CA GLU A 51 7.58 14.66 0.01
C GLU A 51 6.66 15.87 -0.18
N GLU A 52 7.04 16.99 0.43
CA GLU A 52 6.19 18.17 0.52
C GLU A 52 5.72 18.70 -0.83
N ALA A 53 6.61 18.76 -1.81
CA ALA A 53 6.25 19.26 -3.14
C ALA A 53 5.17 18.42 -3.80
N LYS A 54 5.19 17.11 -3.60
CA LYS A 54 4.19 16.20 -4.17
C LYS A 54 2.85 16.31 -3.44
N VAL A 55 2.87 16.62 -2.15
CA VAL A 55 1.66 16.89 -1.38
C VAL A 55 1.05 18.22 -1.81
N GLU A 56 1.86 19.26 -1.94
CA GLU A 56 1.38 20.59 -2.36
C GLU A 56 0.78 20.56 -3.76
N SER A 57 1.34 19.78 -4.65
CA SER A 57 0.82 19.62 -6.02
C SER A 57 -0.40 18.70 -6.09
N GLN A 58 -0.81 18.13 -4.97
CA GLN A 58 -1.94 17.19 -4.86
C GLN A 58 -1.73 15.90 -5.65
N ARG A 59 -0.50 15.54 -5.95
CA ARG A 59 -0.17 14.23 -6.52
C ARG A 59 -0.14 13.16 -5.44
N ILE A 60 0.25 13.54 -4.22
CA ILE A 60 0.06 12.73 -3.02
C ILE A 60 -1.00 13.43 -2.17
N VAL A 61 -2.06 12.70 -1.83
CA VAL A 61 -3.17 13.22 -1.01
C VAL A 61 -3.17 12.50 0.33
N PRO A 62 -2.70 13.14 1.41
CA PRO A 62 -2.77 12.53 2.73
C PRO A 62 -4.21 12.60 3.28
N ILE A 63 -4.66 11.52 3.88
CA ILE A 63 -5.98 11.43 4.51
C ILE A 63 -5.81 10.84 5.90
N VAL A 64 -6.22 11.58 6.92
CA VAL A 64 -6.29 11.05 8.28
C VAL A 64 -7.44 10.04 8.31
N GLY A 65 -7.12 8.78 8.52
CA GLY A 65 -8.12 7.73 8.49
C GLY A 65 -7.54 6.35 8.66
N ASP A 66 -8.44 5.38 8.67
CA ASP A 66 -8.12 3.96 8.89
C ASP A 66 -8.50 3.17 7.65
N GLY A 67 -7.55 2.36 7.16
CA GLY A 67 -7.76 1.51 5.99
C GLY A 67 -8.82 0.43 6.17
N SER A 68 -9.27 0.17 7.39
CA SER A 68 -10.38 -0.75 7.65
C SER A 68 -11.73 -0.04 7.68
N SER A 69 -11.75 1.27 7.60
CA SER A 69 -12.98 2.07 7.58
C SER A 69 -13.45 2.28 6.15
N ARG A 70 -14.64 1.79 5.85
CA ARG A 70 -15.24 1.97 4.53
C ARG A 70 -15.38 3.45 4.16
N LYS A 71 -15.80 4.26 5.13
CA LYS A 71 -15.95 5.70 4.93
C LYS A 71 -14.62 6.34 4.53
N ASP A 72 -13.54 5.96 5.22
CA ASP A 72 -12.21 6.53 4.94
C ASP A 72 -11.68 6.05 3.59
N LEU A 73 -11.91 4.78 3.25
CA LEU A 73 -11.52 4.25 1.94
C LEU A 73 -12.26 4.94 0.80
N GLU A 74 -13.54 5.25 1.00
CA GLU A 74 -14.30 5.99 -0.01
C GLU A 74 -13.79 7.42 -0.19
N ARG A 75 -13.33 8.06 0.89
CA ARG A 75 -12.68 9.37 0.80
C ARG A 75 -11.38 9.30 -0.01
N ALA A 76 -10.73 8.16 -0.04
CA ALA A 76 -9.52 7.92 -0.82
C ALA A 76 -9.85 7.39 -2.22
N ASN A 77 -11.10 7.43 -2.62
CA ASN A 77 -11.55 7.03 -3.96
C ASN A 77 -11.30 5.54 -4.24
N ALA A 78 -11.56 4.68 -3.25
CA ALA A 78 -11.26 3.25 -3.34
C ALA A 78 -11.95 2.57 -4.51
N SER A 79 -13.16 3.01 -4.87
CA SER A 79 -13.93 2.40 -5.97
C SER A 79 -13.25 2.58 -7.34
N ASP A 80 -12.44 3.62 -7.51
CA ASP A 80 -11.73 3.91 -8.77
C ASP A 80 -10.22 3.66 -8.66
N THR A 81 -9.80 2.99 -7.60
CA THR A 81 -8.39 2.72 -7.36
C THR A 81 -7.94 1.48 -8.11
N ASP A 82 -6.79 1.57 -8.73
CA ASP A 82 -6.17 0.46 -9.47
C ASP A 82 -5.26 -0.38 -8.59
N VAL A 83 -4.61 0.26 -7.60
CA VAL A 83 -3.60 -0.37 -6.76
C VAL A 83 -3.86 0.00 -5.30
N LEU A 84 -3.86 -0.99 -4.41
CA LEU A 84 -3.87 -0.74 -2.98
C LEU A 84 -2.73 -1.50 -2.31
N LEU A 85 -1.90 -0.78 -1.58
CA LEU A 85 -0.77 -1.33 -0.84
C LEU A 85 -0.97 -1.06 0.65
N ALA A 86 -1.10 -2.11 1.45
CA ALA A 86 -1.24 -2.00 2.90
C ALA A 86 0.14 -2.16 3.53
N LEU A 87 0.72 -1.05 3.99
CA LEU A 87 2.12 -0.95 4.39
C LEU A 87 2.32 -0.47 5.82
N SER A 88 1.29 -0.56 6.66
CA SER A 88 1.43 -0.20 8.07
C SER A 88 2.37 -1.19 8.78
N GLU A 89 2.68 -0.91 10.04
CA GLU A 89 3.52 -1.80 10.83
C GLU A 89 2.74 -2.92 11.52
N ASP A 90 1.43 -2.97 11.30
CA ASP A 90 0.54 -3.99 11.87
C ASP A 90 0.18 -5.02 10.80
N ASP A 91 0.77 -6.21 10.91
CA ASP A 91 0.58 -7.29 9.93
C ASP A 91 -0.88 -7.71 9.76
N ILE A 92 -1.60 -7.83 10.87
CA ILE A 92 -2.99 -8.29 10.84
C ILE A 92 -3.88 -7.23 10.19
N HIS A 93 -3.65 -5.96 10.53
CA HIS A 93 -4.37 -4.85 9.91
C HIS A 93 -4.11 -4.82 8.40
N ASN A 94 -2.86 -4.98 7.99
CA ASN A 94 -2.49 -5.01 6.58
C ASN A 94 -3.21 -6.13 5.83
N ALA A 95 -3.27 -7.31 6.41
CA ALA A 95 -3.96 -8.44 5.81
C ALA A 95 -5.47 -8.20 5.70
N PHE A 96 -6.06 -7.61 6.73
CA PHE A 96 -7.48 -7.30 6.74
C PHE A 96 -7.84 -6.28 5.66
N VAL A 97 -7.07 -5.19 5.57
CA VAL A 97 -7.28 -4.16 4.54
C VAL A 97 -7.13 -4.74 3.14
N ALA A 98 -6.12 -5.59 2.94
CA ALA A 98 -5.92 -6.24 1.64
C ALA A 98 -7.13 -7.07 1.22
N GLN A 99 -7.76 -7.76 2.17
CA GLN A 99 -8.95 -8.55 1.88
C GLN A 99 -10.16 -7.66 1.54
N ILE A 100 -10.32 -6.54 2.24
CA ILE A 100 -11.36 -5.57 1.93
C ILE A 100 -11.18 -5.05 0.50
N ALA A 101 -9.98 -4.65 0.16
CA ALA A 101 -9.67 -4.11 -1.17
C ALA A 101 -9.97 -5.15 -2.26
N ARG A 102 -9.57 -6.38 -2.04
CA ARG A 102 -9.70 -7.44 -3.03
C ARG A 102 -11.15 -7.89 -3.20
N HIS A 103 -11.86 -8.11 -2.10
CA HIS A 103 -13.18 -8.74 -2.13
C HIS A 103 -14.34 -7.76 -2.19
N ILE A 104 -14.21 -6.60 -1.59
CA ILE A 104 -15.28 -5.60 -1.58
C ILE A 104 -15.11 -4.62 -2.74
N TYR A 105 -13.93 -4.05 -2.89
CA TYR A 105 -13.67 -3.05 -3.94
C TYR A 105 -13.19 -3.67 -5.24
N GLN A 106 -12.80 -4.94 -5.22
CA GLN A 106 -12.28 -5.65 -6.39
C GLN A 106 -11.13 -4.89 -7.03
N THR A 107 -10.27 -4.32 -6.18
CA THR A 107 -9.08 -3.58 -6.61
C THR A 107 -8.17 -4.52 -7.40
N ARG A 108 -7.67 -4.05 -8.52
CA ARG A 108 -6.97 -4.90 -9.48
C ARG A 108 -5.64 -5.42 -8.95
N ILE A 109 -4.86 -4.56 -8.31
CA ILE A 109 -3.57 -4.93 -7.73
C ILE A 109 -3.64 -4.64 -6.23
N VAL A 110 -3.48 -5.68 -5.42
CA VAL A 110 -3.50 -5.56 -3.96
C VAL A 110 -2.30 -6.33 -3.42
N ALA A 111 -1.51 -5.67 -2.61
CA ALA A 111 -0.42 -6.32 -1.87
C ALA A 111 -0.36 -5.76 -0.46
N CYS A 112 0.17 -6.54 0.47
CA CYS A 112 0.32 -6.09 1.84
C CYS A 112 1.65 -6.55 2.43
N ARG A 113 2.13 -5.77 3.39
CA ARG A 113 3.33 -6.09 4.17
C ARG A 113 2.94 -6.99 5.32
N ILE A 114 3.57 -8.16 5.42
CA ILE A 114 3.43 -9.06 6.58
C ILE A 114 4.82 -9.57 6.92
N ASP A 115 5.39 -9.08 8.01
CA ASP A 115 6.75 -9.40 8.40
C ASP A 115 6.87 -10.61 9.32
N ASP A 116 5.77 -11.08 9.92
CA ASP A 116 5.74 -12.34 10.64
C ASP A 116 5.66 -13.50 9.64
N ARG A 117 6.63 -14.41 9.69
CA ARG A 117 6.70 -15.52 8.72
C ARG A 117 5.52 -16.47 8.77
N LYS A 118 5.02 -16.75 9.97
CA LYS A 118 3.87 -17.66 10.11
C LYS A 118 2.61 -17.04 9.54
N LEU A 119 2.39 -15.76 9.84
CA LEU A 119 1.25 -15.03 9.31
C LEU A 119 1.36 -14.87 7.79
N GLN A 120 2.54 -14.58 7.28
CA GLN A 120 2.76 -14.48 5.84
C GLN A 120 2.38 -15.78 5.13
N LYS A 121 2.85 -16.91 5.64
CA LYS A 121 2.53 -18.22 5.06
C LYS A 121 1.03 -18.49 5.10
N MET A 122 0.40 -18.19 6.23
CA MET A 122 -1.04 -18.43 6.39
C MET A 122 -1.84 -17.60 5.39
N TYR A 123 -1.58 -16.31 5.31
CA TYR A 123 -2.33 -15.44 4.40
C TYR A 123 -2.02 -15.71 2.94
N THR A 124 -0.78 -16.05 2.61
CA THR A 124 -0.41 -16.46 1.25
C THR A 124 -1.17 -17.71 0.83
N SER A 125 -1.36 -18.65 1.76
CA SER A 125 -2.08 -19.90 1.46
C SER A 125 -3.55 -19.67 1.14
N ILE A 126 -4.13 -18.56 1.55
CA ILE A 126 -5.52 -18.20 1.24
C ILE A 126 -5.63 -17.12 0.15
N GLY A 127 -4.54 -16.89 -0.58
CA GLY A 127 -4.57 -16.03 -1.75
C GLY A 127 -4.24 -14.56 -1.51
N VAL A 128 -3.75 -14.18 -0.33
CA VAL A 128 -3.32 -12.82 -0.05
C VAL A 128 -1.89 -12.64 -0.55
N HIS A 129 -1.65 -11.59 -1.32
CA HIS A 129 -0.30 -11.27 -1.80
C HIS A 129 0.46 -10.55 -0.67
N ALA A 130 1.13 -11.31 0.16
CA ALA A 130 1.85 -10.83 1.34
C ALA A 130 3.36 -10.82 1.08
N ILE A 131 3.97 -9.65 1.32
CA ILE A 131 5.40 -9.44 1.13
C ILE A 131 6.05 -9.25 2.48
N ASN A 132 7.09 -10.04 2.76
CA ASN A 132 7.86 -9.93 3.99
C ASN A 132 9.08 -9.03 3.72
N THR A 133 8.99 -7.78 4.17
CA THR A 133 10.06 -6.80 3.91
C THR A 133 11.33 -7.12 4.72
N ALA A 134 11.18 -7.73 5.90
CA ALA A 134 12.32 -8.11 6.73
C ALA A 134 13.15 -9.21 6.05
N ASP A 135 12.51 -10.20 5.44
CA ASP A 135 13.22 -11.27 4.73
C ASP A 135 13.97 -10.74 3.51
N ILE A 136 13.34 -9.87 2.73
CA ILE A 136 13.98 -9.27 1.56
C ILE A 136 15.19 -8.45 1.96
N SER A 137 15.03 -7.60 2.97
CA SER A 137 16.13 -6.77 3.47
C SER A 137 17.26 -7.61 4.04
N SER A 138 16.92 -8.67 4.78
CA SER A 138 17.92 -9.58 5.35
C SER A 138 18.73 -10.26 4.26
N GLU A 139 18.11 -10.73 3.18
CA GLU A 139 18.80 -11.33 2.05
C GLU A 139 19.82 -10.37 1.44
N LEU A 140 19.40 -9.12 1.20
CA LEU A 140 20.27 -8.13 0.60
C LEU A 140 21.51 -7.83 1.48
N PHE A 141 21.30 -7.70 2.79
CA PHE A 141 22.40 -7.46 3.71
C PHE A 141 23.32 -8.67 3.83
N LEU A 142 22.77 -9.88 3.86
CA LEU A 142 23.56 -11.10 3.93
C LEU A 142 24.39 -11.30 2.66
N ASP A 143 23.83 -11.03 1.50
CA ASP A 143 24.55 -11.09 0.23
C ASP A 143 25.73 -10.10 0.23
N THR A 144 25.51 -8.88 0.71
CA THR A 144 26.54 -7.87 0.82
C THR A 144 27.65 -8.30 1.80
N ALA A 145 27.25 -8.85 2.95
CA ALA A 145 28.19 -9.29 3.99
C ALA A 145 29.02 -10.50 3.58
N GLY A 146 28.48 -11.35 2.69
CA GLY A 146 29.20 -12.54 2.20
C GLY A 146 30.09 -12.29 0.98
N SER A 147 30.09 -11.07 0.49
CA SER A 147 30.82 -10.73 -0.74
C SER A 147 32.31 -10.45 -0.49
#